data_103631c2edf256b7a2fd3418d413278c
#
_entry.id   103631c2edf256b7a2fd3418d413278c
#
_cell.length_a   1.000
_cell.length_b   1.000
_cell.length_c   1.000
_cell.angle_alpha   90.00
_cell.angle_beta   90.00
_cell.angle_gamma   90.00
#
_symmetry.space_group_name_H-M   'P 1'
#
loop_
_entity.id
_entity.type
_entity.pdbx_description
1 polymer ?
#
loop_
_entity_poly.entity_id
_entity_poly.type
_entity_poly.pdbx_seq_one_letter_code
_entity_poly.pdbx_strand_id
1 'polypeptide(L)'
;MTYTTNQFTEMSQLLQEVKEEIGRFIVGQERAVEFSLYAILADGHALLEGLPGLGKTMLIRTISDVLDLSFSRIQFTPDLMPSDITGTSLIERDAEGRQQFTFREGPIFHQMVLADEINRATPKTQSALLEAMGEKTVTILGDTKKMARPFFVLATQNPIEMEGTYPLPEAQMDRFLCKILVSYPNRNELAEISRRTTGAETISLSKKMNTASLIEAQQMVKEVLMAEDVLMVAVDIIQNTHPEHSEHEPIQQFVQYGSGPRGLQSLIRLAKARALMEGRYHVSIGDLKYMAKPVLRHRLLLNYEAEAIGKEADELIDLVLSNAGKGVLK
;
A
#
# COMPACT_ATOMS: atom_id res chain seq x y z
N MET A 1 13.68 -19.88 13.91
CA MET A 1 14.03 -19.04 12.73
C MET A 1 14.49 -19.95 11.62
N THR A 2 13.90 -19.86 10.45
CA THR A 2 14.31 -20.63 9.26
C THR A 2 15.53 -19.99 8.60
N TYR A 3 15.72 -18.68 8.79
CA TYR A 3 16.80 -17.89 8.21
C TYR A 3 17.87 -17.52 9.24
N THR A 4 19.12 -17.47 8.78
CA THR A 4 20.28 -17.04 9.57
C THR A 4 20.42 -15.52 9.61
N THR A 5 21.18 -15.00 10.57
CA THR A 5 21.49 -13.57 10.67
C THR A 5 22.16 -13.04 9.39
N ASN A 6 23.03 -13.83 8.75
CA ASN A 6 23.68 -13.44 7.50
C ASN A 6 22.68 -13.27 6.37
N GLN A 7 21.69 -14.17 6.24
CA GLN A 7 20.65 -14.05 5.22
C GLN A 7 19.79 -12.81 5.43
N PHE A 8 19.48 -12.44 6.69
CA PHE A 8 18.81 -11.18 6.99
C PHE A 8 19.63 -9.96 6.55
N THR A 9 20.94 -9.97 6.80
CA THR A 9 21.84 -8.88 6.40
C THR A 9 21.94 -8.78 4.87
N GLU A 10 22.12 -9.89 4.17
CA GLU A 10 22.19 -9.94 2.71
C GLU A 10 20.88 -9.45 2.08
N MET A 11 19.73 -9.88 2.59
CA MET A 11 18.43 -9.42 2.11
C MET A 11 18.24 -7.93 2.36
N SER A 12 18.60 -7.42 3.54
CA SER A 12 18.53 -5.99 3.85
C SER A 12 19.40 -5.17 2.90
N GLN A 13 20.63 -5.59 2.59
CA GLN A 13 21.49 -4.93 1.62
C GLN A 13 20.86 -4.88 0.23
N LEU A 14 20.31 -6.02 -0.23
CA LEU A 14 19.59 -6.07 -1.51
C LEU A 14 18.38 -5.11 -1.55
N LEU A 15 17.63 -5.03 -0.46
CA LEU A 15 16.50 -4.10 -0.36
C LEU A 15 16.93 -2.63 -0.35
N GLN A 16 18.09 -2.32 0.25
CA GLN A 16 18.67 -0.97 0.16
C GLN A 16 19.10 -0.64 -1.28
N GLU A 17 19.74 -1.57 -1.99
CA GLU A 17 20.08 -1.38 -3.41
C GLU A 17 18.83 -1.16 -4.28
N VAL A 18 17.72 -1.86 -3.99
CA VAL A 18 16.42 -1.63 -4.65
C VAL A 18 15.95 -0.20 -4.39
N LYS A 19 15.97 0.25 -3.14
CA LYS A 19 15.54 1.60 -2.76
C LYS A 19 16.41 2.68 -3.43
N GLU A 20 17.72 2.50 -3.43
CA GLU A 20 18.68 3.41 -4.08
C GLU A 20 18.46 3.48 -5.59
N GLU A 21 18.27 2.34 -6.25
CA GLU A 21 18.03 2.29 -7.69
C GLU A 21 16.73 3.01 -8.08
N ILE A 22 15.65 2.84 -7.30
CA ILE A 22 14.40 3.59 -7.48
C ILE A 22 14.65 5.10 -7.29
N GLY A 23 15.41 5.50 -6.28
CA GLY A 23 15.76 6.88 -5.96
C GLY A 23 16.61 7.57 -7.05
N ARG A 24 17.28 6.80 -7.91
CA ARG A 24 17.98 7.38 -9.09
C ARG A 24 17.00 8.01 -10.07
N PHE A 25 15.77 7.51 -10.15
CA PHE A 25 14.76 7.99 -11.08
C PHE A 25 13.69 8.85 -10.40
N ILE A 26 13.18 8.40 -9.25
CA ILE A 26 12.13 9.10 -8.49
C ILE A 26 12.77 10.15 -7.59
N VAL A 27 12.32 11.41 -7.72
CA VAL A 27 12.82 12.57 -6.95
C VAL A 27 11.69 13.11 -6.07
N GLY A 28 12.01 13.41 -4.80
CA GLY A 28 11.11 14.10 -3.88
C GLY A 28 9.94 13.25 -3.35
N GLN A 29 10.01 11.94 -3.54
CA GLN A 29 8.96 11.02 -3.10
C GLN A 29 9.52 9.85 -2.27
N GLU A 30 10.58 10.07 -1.51
CA GLU A 30 11.30 9.04 -0.75
C GLU A 30 10.35 8.28 0.17
N ARG A 31 9.44 8.98 0.87
CA ARG A 31 8.44 8.35 1.73
C ARG A 31 7.44 7.49 0.96
N ALA A 32 7.00 7.95 -0.21
CA ALA A 32 6.08 7.16 -1.04
C ALA A 32 6.75 5.88 -1.56
N VAL A 33 8.02 5.96 -1.94
CA VAL A 33 8.85 4.80 -2.30
C VAL A 33 8.95 3.83 -1.12
N GLU A 34 9.37 4.32 0.05
CA GLU A 34 9.55 3.50 1.26
C GLU A 34 8.27 2.77 1.66
N PHE A 35 7.17 3.50 1.83
CA PHE A 35 5.90 2.89 2.24
C PHE A 35 5.34 1.93 1.20
N SER A 36 5.55 2.18 -0.10
CA SER A 36 5.20 1.22 -1.15
C SER A 36 6.03 -0.06 -1.03
N LEU A 37 7.34 0.05 -0.82
CA LEU A 37 8.21 -1.11 -0.61
C LEU A 37 7.82 -1.89 0.66
N TYR A 38 7.53 -1.20 1.78
CA TYR A 38 7.06 -1.87 3.00
C TYR A 38 5.74 -2.62 2.77
N ALA A 39 4.80 -2.04 2.02
CA ALA A 39 3.53 -2.69 1.71
C ALA A 39 3.72 -3.92 0.80
N ILE A 40 4.62 -3.85 -0.19
CA ILE A 40 4.99 -4.98 -1.05
C ILE A 40 5.63 -6.09 -0.22
N LEU A 41 6.59 -5.78 0.64
CA LEU A 41 7.27 -6.73 1.52
C LEU A 41 6.32 -7.35 2.55
N ALA A 42 5.35 -6.58 3.03
CA ALA A 42 4.30 -7.07 3.91
C ALA A 42 3.20 -7.91 3.20
N ASP A 43 3.36 -8.22 1.90
CA ASP A 43 2.39 -8.98 1.07
C ASP A 43 0.97 -8.38 1.14
N GLY A 44 0.87 -7.05 1.01
CA GLY A 44 -0.41 -6.35 1.05
C GLY A 44 -0.46 -5.20 0.05
N HIS A 45 -1.49 -4.37 0.12
CA HIS A 45 -1.81 -3.33 -0.85
C HIS A 45 -1.73 -1.96 -0.21
N ALA A 46 -1.52 -0.90 -1.01
CA ALA A 46 -1.45 0.48 -0.52
C ALA A 46 -2.39 1.41 -1.29
N LEU A 47 -2.89 2.42 -0.59
CA LEU A 47 -3.65 3.52 -1.16
C LEU A 47 -2.76 4.77 -1.21
N LEU A 48 -2.65 5.40 -2.37
CA LEU A 48 -1.87 6.60 -2.58
C LEU A 48 -2.81 7.80 -2.78
N GLU A 49 -2.72 8.77 -1.93
CA GLU A 49 -3.50 10.00 -2.04
C GLU A 49 -2.59 11.18 -2.38
N GLY A 50 -2.98 11.94 -3.39
CA GLY A 50 -2.22 13.13 -3.80
C GLY A 50 -2.78 13.73 -5.08
N LEU A 51 -2.38 14.95 -5.35
CA LEU A 51 -2.79 15.72 -6.53
C LEU A 51 -2.45 15.00 -7.84
N PRO A 52 -3.19 15.25 -8.92
CA PRO A 52 -2.81 14.76 -10.25
C PRO A 52 -1.46 15.36 -10.68
N GLY A 53 -0.75 14.65 -11.56
CA GLY A 53 0.54 15.14 -12.08
C GLY A 53 1.75 14.92 -11.18
N LEU A 54 1.60 14.35 -9.99
CA LEU A 54 2.71 14.09 -9.05
C LEU A 54 3.53 12.82 -9.36
N GLY A 55 3.43 12.24 -10.56
CA GLY A 55 4.28 11.12 -10.96
C GLY A 55 3.90 9.76 -10.36
N LYS A 56 2.69 9.59 -9.82
CA LYS A 56 2.23 8.31 -9.20
C LYS A 56 2.40 7.10 -10.12
N THR A 57 2.09 7.25 -11.42
CA THR A 57 2.27 6.19 -12.42
C THR A 57 3.74 5.84 -12.62
N MET A 58 4.61 6.87 -12.63
CA MET A 58 6.06 6.67 -12.76
C MET A 58 6.63 5.95 -11.55
N LEU A 59 6.18 6.29 -10.33
CA LEU A 59 6.59 5.64 -9.09
C LEU A 59 6.36 4.13 -9.16
N ILE A 60 5.13 3.69 -9.45
CA ILE A 60 4.80 2.26 -9.41
C ILE A 60 5.47 1.50 -10.57
N ARG A 61 5.59 2.13 -11.75
CA ARG A 61 6.28 1.54 -12.88
C ARG A 61 7.77 1.36 -12.58
N THR A 62 8.42 2.36 -12.03
CA THR A 62 9.83 2.28 -11.61
C THR A 62 10.05 1.16 -10.59
N ILE A 63 9.16 1.05 -9.59
CA ILE A 63 9.23 -0.05 -8.61
C ILE A 63 9.09 -1.41 -9.32
N SER A 64 8.15 -1.55 -10.26
CA SER A 64 7.95 -2.82 -10.97
C SER A 64 9.14 -3.20 -11.85
N ASP A 65 9.75 -2.22 -12.52
CA ASP A 65 10.91 -2.43 -13.37
C ASP A 65 12.14 -2.87 -12.56
N VAL A 66 12.39 -2.23 -11.40
CA VAL A 66 13.52 -2.59 -10.50
C VAL A 66 13.33 -3.95 -9.83
N LEU A 67 12.07 -4.33 -9.52
CA LEU A 67 11.71 -5.62 -8.92
C LEU A 67 11.46 -6.73 -9.95
N ASP A 68 11.62 -6.46 -11.25
CA ASP A 68 11.35 -7.39 -12.35
C ASP A 68 9.96 -8.06 -12.28
N LEU A 69 8.92 -7.23 -12.08
CA LEU A 69 7.54 -7.68 -11.97
C LEU A 69 6.72 -7.23 -13.19
N SER A 70 5.75 -8.05 -13.60
CA SER A 70 4.79 -7.66 -14.62
C SER A 70 3.88 -6.54 -14.10
N PHE A 71 3.67 -5.50 -14.92
CA PHE A 71 2.94 -4.29 -14.56
C PHE A 71 1.74 -4.07 -15.46
N SER A 72 0.63 -3.62 -14.86
CA SER A 72 -0.52 -3.07 -15.57
C SER A 72 -1.04 -1.80 -14.91
N ARG A 73 -1.67 -0.94 -15.70
CA ARG A 73 -2.42 0.23 -15.22
C ARG A 73 -3.88 0.07 -15.59
N ILE A 74 -4.75 0.30 -14.63
CA ILE A 74 -6.20 0.36 -14.79
C ILE A 74 -6.61 1.79 -14.47
N GLN A 75 -7.04 2.55 -15.48
CA GLN A 75 -7.62 3.88 -15.27
C GLN A 75 -9.09 3.71 -14.93
N PHE A 76 -9.48 4.09 -13.73
CA PHE A 76 -10.88 4.01 -13.30
C PHE A 76 -11.67 5.18 -13.89
N THR A 77 -12.78 4.88 -14.54
CA THR A 77 -13.73 5.81 -15.16
C THR A 77 -15.15 5.38 -14.82
N PRO A 78 -16.16 6.28 -14.89
CA PRO A 78 -17.54 5.92 -14.56
C PRO A 78 -18.14 4.79 -15.38
N ASP A 79 -17.65 4.59 -16.61
CA ASP A 79 -18.09 3.58 -17.56
C ASP A 79 -17.29 2.27 -17.51
N LEU A 80 -16.22 2.21 -16.69
CA LEU A 80 -15.41 1.01 -16.53
C LEU A 80 -16.24 -0.13 -15.91
N MET A 81 -16.23 -1.29 -16.56
CA MET A 81 -16.94 -2.48 -16.08
C MET A 81 -16.02 -3.44 -15.31
N PRO A 82 -16.56 -4.26 -14.40
CA PRO A 82 -15.77 -5.30 -13.72
C PRO A 82 -15.02 -6.24 -14.67
N SER A 83 -15.62 -6.59 -15.81
CA SER A 83 -14.99 -7.43 -16.84
C SER A 83 -13.75 -6.80 -17.50
N ASP A 84 -13.67 -5.46 -17.52
CA ASP A 84 -12.50 -4.76 -18.05
C ASP A 84 -11.29 -4.92 -17.12
N ILE A 85 -11.55 -5.16 -15.84
CA ILE A 85 -10.55 -5.43 -14.79
C ILE A 85 -10.17 -6.91 -14.75
N THR A 86 -11.19 -7.78 -14.68
CA THR A 86 -11.00 -9.21 -14.41
C THR A 86 -10.81 -10.05 -15.67
N GLY A 87 -11.14 -9.50 -16.82
CA GLY A 87 -11.17 -10.24 -18.09
C GLY A 87 -12.53 -10.86 -18.37
N THR A 88 -12.64 -11.46 -19.53
CA THR A 88 -13.89 -12.01 -20.05
C THR A 88 -13.64 -13.30 -20.83
N SER A 89 -14.67 -14.14 -20.93
CA SER A 89 -14.64 -15.31 -21.80
C SER A 89 -15.19 -14.96 -23.17
N LEU A 90 -14.40 -15.23 -24.20
CA LEU A 90 -14.74 -15.03 -25.61
C LEU A 90 -15.10 -16.38 -26.23
N ILE A 91 -16.01 -16.35 -27.20
CA ILE A 91 -16.28 -17.53 -28.05
C ILE A 91 -15.34 -17.42 -29.25
N GLU A 92 -14.37 -18.30 -29.29
CA GLU A 92 -13.45 -18.43 -30.43
C GLU A 92 -13.76 -19.71 -31.22
N ARG A 93 -13.39 -19.76 -32.50
CA ARG A 93 -13.47 -20.97 -33.31
C ARG A 93 -12.09 -21.61 -33.37
N ASP A 94 -12.03 -22.90 -33.05
CA ASP A 94 -10.80 -23.68 -33.26
C ASP A 94 -10.51 -23.88 -34.77
N ALA A 95 -9.38 -24.51 -35.07
CA ALA A 95 -8.95 -24.79 -36.45
C ALA A 95 -9.96 -25.69 -37.22
N GLU A 96 -10.78 -26.43 -36.48
CA GLU A 96 -11.84 -27.31 -37.02
C GLU A 96 -13.20 -26.61 -37.10
N GLY A 97 -13.28 -25.31 -36.78
CA GLY A 97 -14.51 -24.50 -36.84
C GLY A 97 -15.49 -24.68 -35.70
N ARG A 98 -15.12 -25.44 -34.64
CA ARG A 98 -15.94 -25.64 -33.43
C ARG A 98 -15.82 -24.41 -32.52
N GLN A 99 -16.93 -24.03 -31.87
CA GLN A 99 -16.93 -22.94 -30.88
C GLN A 99 -16.33 -23.42 -29.58
N GLN A 100 -15.33 -22.67 -29.11
CA GLN A 100 -14.69 -22.88 -27.81
C GLN A 100 -14.73 -21.59 -26.98
N PHE A 101 -14.99 -21.72 -25.66
CA PHE A 101 -14.83 -20.59 -24.74
C PHE A 101 -13.37 -20.44 -24.37
N THR A 102 -12.78 -19.29 -24.73
CA THR A 102 -11.41 -18.93 -24.34
C THR A 102 -11.47 -17.78 -23.36
N PHE A 103 -10.86 -17.94 -22.20
CA PHE A 103 -10.76 -16.88 -21.23
C PHE A 103 -9.62 -15.92 -21.60
N ARG A 104 -9.94 -14.65 -21.78
CA ARG A 104 -8.97 -13.58 -21.96
C ARG A 104 -8.77 -12.86 -20.63
N GLU A 105 -7.56 -12.99 -20.08
CA GLU A 105 -7.17 -12.37 -18.82
C GLU A 105 -7.24 -10.84 -18.89
N GLY A 106 -7.79 -10.24 -17.82
CA GLY A 106 -7.80 -8.79 -17.64
C GLY A 106 -6.50 -8.27 -17.02
N PRO A 107 -6.34 -6.94 -16.96
CA PRO A 107 -5.14 -6.30 -16.42
C PRO A 107 -4.82 -6.67 -14.96
N ILE A 108 -5.80 -7.13 -14.20
CA ILE A 108 -5.60 -7.54 -12.79
C ILE A 108 -4.66 -8.75 -12.63
N PHE A 109 -4.47 -9.57 -13.67
CA PHE A 109 -3.60 -10.75 -13.62
C PHE A 109 -2.10 -10.45 -13.70
N HIS A 110 -1.70 -9.17 -13.68
CA HIS A 110 -0.31 -8.77 -13.51
C HIS A 110 0.08 -8.76 -12.03
N GLN A 111 1.38 -8.91 -11.76
CA GLN A 111 1.91 -8.95 -10.40
C GLN A 111 1.84 -7.59 -9.70
N MET A 112 1.97 -6.51 -10.46
CA MET A 112 1.89 -5.14 -9.97
C MET A 112 0.83 -4.37 -10.76
N VAL A 113 -0.20 -3.90 -10.06
CA VAL A 113 -1.35 -3.21 -10.65
C VAL A 113 -1.47 -1.82 -10.06
N LEU A 114 -1.47 -0.81 -10.95
CA LEU A 114 -1.86 0.55 -10.59
C LEU A 114 -3.36 0.73 -10.87
N ALA A 115 -4.16 0.85 -9.83
CA ALA A 115 -5.57 1.22 -9.91
C ALA A 115 -5.70 2.74 -9.79
N ASP A 116 -5.65 3.42 -10.93
CA ASP A 116 -5.58 4.89 -10.96
C ASP A 116 -6.96 5.53 -10.87
N GLU A 117 -7.12 6.46 -9.92
CA GLU A 117 -8.38 7.18 -9.63
C GLU A 117 -9.55 6.24 -9.28
N ILE A 118 -9.32 5.31 -8.34
CA ILE A 118 -10.29 4.24 -7.98
C ILE A 118 -11.67 4.79 -7.60
N ASN A 119 -11.74 5.99 -7.05
CA ASN A 119 -12.97 6.66 -6.65
C ASN A 119 -13.83 7.18 -7.83
N ARG A 120 -13.35 7.13 -9.08
CA ARG A 120 -14.13 7.54 -10.26
C ARG A 120 -15.05 6.45 -10.81
N ALA A 121 -14.78 5.19 -10.55
CA ALA A 121 -15.65 4.10 -11.01
C ALA A 121 -16.76 3.77 -10.00
N THR A 122 -17.81 3.13 -10.51
CA THR A 122 -18.95 2.71 -9.69
C THR A 122 -18.54 1.74 -8.58
N PRO A 123 -19.29 1.65 -7.46
CA PRO A 123 -19.00 0.70 -6.38
C PRO A 123 -18.91 -0.77 -6.81
N LYS A 124 -19.66 -1.15 -7.84
CA LYS A 124 -19.61 -2.49 -8.42
C LYS A 124 -18.23 -2.80 -9.03
N THR A 125 -17.67 -1.85 -9.76
CA THR A 125 -16.36 -1.97 -10.39
C THR A 125 -15.24 -1.92 -9.35
N GLN A 126 -15.34 -1.03 -8.35
CA GLN A 126 -14.41 -0.98 -7.22
C GLN A 126 -14.38 -2.33 -6.48
N SER A 127 -15.56 -2.93 -6.23
CA SER A 127 -15.67 -4.21 -5.51
C SER A 127 -14.95 -5.34 -6.21
N ALA A 128 -14.92 -5.40 -7.55
CA ALA A 128 -14.20 -6.43 -8.30
C ALA A 128 -12.68 -6.40 -8.03
N LEU A 129 -12.07 -5.23 -7.98
CA LEU A 129 -10.66 -5.07 -7.61
C LEU A 129 -10.44 -5.45 -6.13
N LEU A 130 -11.28 -4.92 -5.24
CA LEU A 130 -11.12 -5.11 -3.79
C LEU A 130 -11.35 -6.56 -3.36
N GLU A 131 -12.22 -7.31 -4.05
CA GLU A 131 -12.37 -8.75 -3.85
C GLU A 131 -11.07 -9.49 -4.22
N ALA A 132 -10.53 -9.23 -5.40
CA ALA A 132 -9.27 -9.83 -5.83
C ALA A 132 -8.10 -9.51 -4.88
N MET A 133 -8.05 -8.30 -4.31
CA MET A 133 -7.06 -7.91 -3.29
C MET A 133 -7.21 -8.74 -2.01
N GLY A 134 -8.44 -8.96 -1.55
CA GLY A 134 -8.72 -9.69 -0.30
C GLY A 134 -8.49 -11.20 -0.42
N GLU A 135 -9.03 -11.80 -1.47
CA GLU A 135 -9.06 -13.25 -1.64
C GLU A 135 -7.87 -13.79 -2.45
N LYS A 136 -7.13 -12.93 -3.16
CA LYS A 136 -6.08 -13.30 -4.14
C LYS A 136 -6.58 -14.27 -5.20
N THR A 137 -7.88 -14.21 -5.49
CA THR A 137 -8.59 -14.99 -6.50
C THR A 137 -9.64 -14.13 -7.19
N VAL A 138 -10.00 -14.50 -8.41
CA VAL A 138 -11.11 -13.90 -9.17
C VAL A 138 -12.03 -15.02 -9.67
N THR A 139 -13.33 -14.87 -9.45
CA THR A 139 -14.32 -15.83 -9.95
C THR A 139 -14.99 -15.28 -11.21
N ILE A 140 -14.86 -16.01 -12.31
CA ILE A 140 -15.40 -15.64 -13.62
C ILE A 140 -16.23 -16.81 -14.18
N LEU A 141 -17.51 -16.57 -14.41
CA LEU A 141 -18.45 -17.57 -14.90
C LEU A 141 -18.45 -18.90 -14.10
N GLY A 142 -18.21 -18.83 -12.80
CA GLY A 142 -18.14 -19.99 -11.91
C GLY A 142 -16.74 -20.58 -11.74
N ASP A 143 -15.76 -20.21 -12.57
CA ASP A 143 -14.38 -20.67 -12.43
C ASP A 143 -13.57 -19.69 -11.55
N THR A 144 -12.92 -20.20 -10.50
CA THR A 144 -12.06 -19.43 -9.63
C THR A 144 -10.61 -19.53 -10.09
N LYS A 145 -10.05 -18.38 -10.47
CA LYS A 145 -8.65 -18.23 -10.91
C LYS A 145 -7.81 -17.57 -9.83
N LYS A 146 -6.64 -18.14 -9.55
CA LYS A 146 -5.70 -17.59 -8.58
C LYS A 146 -4.84 -16.51 -9.22
N MET A 147 -4.56 -15.45 -8.44
CA MET A 147 -3.63 -14.39 -8.84
C MET A 147 -2.18 -14.89 -8.82
N ALA A 148 -1.35 -14.35 -9.71
CA ALA A 148 0.09 -14.57 -9.68
C ALA A 148 0.69 -14.01 -8.38
N ARG A 149 1.74 -14.65 -7.87
CA ARG A 149 2.48 -14.15 -6.69
C ARG A 149 3.85 -13.60 -7.11
N PRO A 150 4.31 -12.51 -6.50
CA PRO A 150 3.57 -11.61 -5.59
C PRO A 150 2.45 -10.88 -6.33
N PHE A 151 1.40 -10.47 -5.62
CA PHE A 151 0.32 -9.65 -6.16
C PHE A 151 0.19 -8.37 -5.33
N PHE A 152 0.44 -7.24 -5.94
CA PHE A 152 0.39 -5.94 -5.29
C PHE A 152 -0.47 -4.95 -6.08
N VAL A 153 -1.37 -4.27 -5.39
CA VAL A 153 -2.17 -3.18 -5.93
C VAL A 153 -1.77 -1.89 -5.23
N LEU A 154 -1.41 -0.88 -6.02
CA LEU A 154 -1.36 0.49 -5.59
C LEU A 154 -2.58 1.20 -6.17
N ALA A 155 -3.55 1.53 -5.32
CA ALA A 155 -4.69 2.34 -5.73
C ALA A 155 -4.38 3.83 -5.53
N THR A 156 -4.89 4.69 -6.40
CA THR A 156 -4.77 6.14 -6.22
C THR A 156 -6.12 6.78 -6.02
N GLN A 157 -6.13 7.85 -5.22
CA GLN A 157 -7.27 8.75 -5.05
C GLN A 157 -6.81 10.20 -5.28
N ASN A 158 -7.69 10.98 -5.89
CA ASN A 158 -7.51 12.43 -6.01
C ASN A 158 -8.45 13.11 -4.99
N PRO A 159 -7.90 13.80 -3.97
CA PRO A 159 -8.73 14.42 -2.94
C PRO A 159 -9.51 15.64 -3.39
N ILE A 160 -9.16 16.25 -4.54
CA ILE A 160 -9.81 17.49 -5.02
C ILE A 160 -11.02 17.19 -5.88
N GLU A 161 -11.04 16.12 -6.63
CA GLU A 161 -12.15 15.74 -7.49
C GLU A 161 -13.24 15.05 -6.69
N MET A 162 -14.18 15.85 -6.16
CA MET A 162 -15.36 15.35 -5.42
C MET A 162 -16.55 15.13 -6.35
N GLU A 163 -16.68 15.90 -7.44
CA GLU A 163 -17.81 15.86 -8.35
C GLU A 163 -17.72 14.63 -9.28
N GLY A 164 -18.78 13.82 -9.30
CA GLY A 164 -18.84 12.60 -10.10
C GLY A 164 -18.00 11.44 -9.57
N THR A 165 -17.60 11.47 -8.29
CA THR A 165 -16.84 10.39 -7.66
C THR A 165 -17.69 9.55 -6.70
N TYR A 166 -17.25 8.31 -6.48
CA TYR A 166 -17.81 7.37 -5.52
C TYR A 166 -16.75 7.08 -4.45
N PRO A 167 -16.82 7.72 -3.28
CA PRO A 167 -15.86 7.47 -2.22
C PRO A 167 -15.88 5.99 -1.81
N LEU A 168 -14.70 5.47 -1.49
CA LEU A 168 -14.58 4.12 -0.95
C LEU A 168 -15.17 4.09 0.47
N PRO A 169 -16.11 3.18 0.77
CA PRO A 169 -16.54 2.94 2.13
C PRO A 169 -15.38 2.53 3.05
N GLU A 170 -15.45 2.87 4.33
CA GLU A 170 -14.40 2.60 5.33
C GLU A 170 -14.02 1.11 5.39
N ALA A 171 -15.02 0.21 5.33
CA ALA A 171 -14.80 -1.24 5.31
C ALA A 171 -14.00 -1.72 4.07
N GLN A 172 -14.04 -0.97 2.98
CA GLN A 172 -13.27 -1.22 1.78
C GLN A 172 -11.86 -0.60 1.88
N MET A 173 -11.74 0.58 2.45
CA MET A 173 -10.44 1.22 2.72
C MET A 173 -9.59 0.40 3.69
N ASP A 174 -10.21 -0.30 4.64
CA ASP A 174 -9.51 -1.16 5.60
C ASP A 174 -8.80 -2.38 4.97
N ARG A 175 -9.01 -2.65 3.67
CA ARG A 175 -8.26 -3.67 2.91
C ARG A 175 -6.85 -3.22 2.53
N PHE A 176 -6.58 -1.92 2.50
CA PHE A 176 -5.25 -1.39 2.27
C PHE A 176 -4.44 -1.41 3.57
N LEU A 177 -3.18 -1.85 3.50
CA LEU A 177 -2.29 -1.85 4.68
C LEU A 177 -2.01 -0.42 5.16
N CYS A 178 -1.81 0.50 4.22
CA CYS A 178 -1.50 1.89 4.52
C CYS A 178 -2.07 2.84 3.47
N LYS A 179 -2.32 4.07 3.90
CA LYS A 179 -2.65 5.23 3.06
C LYS A 179 -1.44 6.17 3.05
N ILE A 180 -0.85 6.34 1.88
CA ILE A 180 0.36 7.12 1.63
C ILE A 180 -0.03 8.48 1.08
N LEU A 181 0.37 9.56 1.74
CA LEU A 181 0.17 10.91 1.24
C LEU A 181 1.36 11.32 0.39
N VAL A 182 1.08 11.77 -0.84
CA VAL A 182 2.08 12.32 -1.75
C VAL A 182 2.04 13.83 -1.66
N SER A 183 3.10 14.41 -1.11
CA SER A 183 3.26 15.86 -1.02
C SER A 183 3.71 16.46 -2.35
N TYR A 184 3.40 17.73 -2.52
CA TYR A 184 3.93 18.50 -3.64
C TYR A 184 5.45 18.66 -3.50
N PRO A 185 6.25 18.46 -4.59
CA PRO A 185 7.69 18.57 -4.54
C PRO A 185 8.13 19.99 -4.14
N ASN A 186 9.19 20.08 -3.36
CA ASN A 186 9.79 21.36 -3.01
C ASN A 186 10.52 21.98 -4.21
N ARG A 187 11.01 23.22 -4.07
CA ARG A 187 11.67 23.96 -5.16
C ARG A 187 12.86 23.22 -5.76
N ASN A 188 13.68 22.60 -4.94
CA ASN A 188 14.89 21.90 -5.40
C ASN A 188 14.54 20.61 -6.12
N GLU A 189 13.56 19.87 -5.59
CA GLU A 189 13.00 18.65 -6.20
C GLU A 189 12.37 18.96 -7.56
N LEU A 190 11.56 20.03 -7.68
CA LEU A 190 10.99 20.47 -8.96
C LEU A 190 12.07 20.80 -9.99
N ALA A 191 13.13 21.48 -9.58
CA ALA A 191 14.25 21.79 -10.47
C ALA A 191 14.95 20.51 -10.94
N GLU A 192 15.14 19.54 -10.05
CA GLU A 192 15.75 18.26 -10.38
C GLU A 192 14.84 17.39 -11.27
N ILE A 193 13.56 17.32 -10.98
CA ILE A 193 12.56 16.67 -11.84
C ILE A 193 12.63 17.26 -13.25
N SER A 194 12.63 18.59 -13.36
CA SER A 194 12.71 19.26 -14.66
C SER A 194 13.99 18.89 -15.42
N ARG A 195 15.15 18.90 -14.79
CA ARG A 195 16.42 18.52 -15.44
C ARG A 195 16.37 17.08 -15.97
N ARG A 196 15.85 16.14 -15.19
CA ARG A 196 15.77 14.71 -15.55
C ARG A 196 14.72 14.42 -16.62
N THR A 197 13.63 15.19 -16.66
CA THR A 197 12.51 14.91 -17.60
C THR A 197 12.62 15.69 -18.91
N THR A 198 13.33 16.82 -18.93
CA THR A 198 13.50 17.65 -20.14
C THR A 198 14.92 17.59 -20.71
N GLY A 199 15.86 16.91 -20.05
CA GLY A 199 17.23 16.70 -20.51
C GLY A 199 17.32 15.59 -21.56
N ALA A 200 18.46 15.52 -22.24
CA ALA A 200 18.74 14.48 -23.23
C ALA A 200 19.18 13.14 -22.60
N GLU A 201 19.51 13.12 -21.32
CA GLU A 201 19.96 11.92 -20.63
C GLU A 201 18.78 11.04 -20.25
N THR A 202 18.80 9.80 -20.72
CA THR A 202 17.85 8.78 -20.33
C THR A 202 18.43 7.93 -19.20
N ILE A 203 17.82 7.99 -18.02
CA ILE A 203 18.24 7.14 -16.89
C ILE A 203 17.78 5.71 -17.19
N SER A 204 18.74 4.80 -17.37
CA SER A 204 18.48 3.37 -17.47
C SER A 204 18.44 2.76 -16.06
N LEU A 205 17.34 2.11 -15.71
CA LEU A 205 17.17 1.39 -14.46
C LEU A 205 17.66 -0.06 -14.60
N SER A 206 18.31 -0.56 -13.57
CA SER A 206 18.71 -1.96 -13.50
C SER A 206 17.73 -2.76 -12.63
N LYS A 207 17.45 -3.99 -13.05
CA LYS A 207 16.70 -4.94 -12.25
C LYS A 207 17.59 -5.38 -11.07
N LYS A 208 17.12 -5.17 -9.85
CA LYS A 208 17.87 -5.49 -8.61
C LYS A 208 17.34 -6.76 -7.94
N MET A 209 16.07 -7.05 -8.12
CA MET A 209 15.40 -8.19 -7.49
C MET A 209 14.52 -8.89 -8.52
N ASN A 210 14.23 -10.16 -8.29
CA ASN A 210 13.27 -10.91 -9.10
C ASN A 210 12.12 -11.44 -8.24
N THR A 211 11.12 -12.05 -8.87
CA THR A 211 9.95 -12.63 -8.19
C THR A 211 10.32 -13.59 -7.07
N ALA A 212 11.32 -14.47 -7.26
CA ALA A 212 11.70 -15.46 -6.24
C ALA A 212 12.31 -14.81 -5.01
N SER A 213 13.25 -13.87 -5.20
CA SER A 213 13.89 -13.12 -4.11
C SER A 213 12.87 -12.25 -3.35
N LEU A 214 11.89 -11.68 -4.06
CA LEU A 214 10.83 -10.90 -3.39
C LEU A 214 9.91 -11.79 -2.54
N ILE A 215 9.54 -12.97 -3.02
CA ILE A 215 8.75 -13.94 -2.23
C ILE A 215 9.54 -14.38 -1.00
N GLU A 216 10.85 -14.60 -1.14
CA GLU A 216 11.73 -14.91 -0.02
C GLU A 216 11.75 -13.77 1.00
N ALA A 217 11.94 -12.52 0.58
CA ALA A 217 11.88 -11.34 1.45
C ALA A 217 10.54 -11.26 2.21
N GLN A 218 9.40 -11.53 1.53
CA GLN A 218 8.08 -11.58 2.17
C GLN A 218 7.98 -12.68 3.24
N GLN A 219 8.64 -13.83 3.07
CA GLN A 219 8.70 -14.86 4.11
C GLN A 219 9.59 -14.42 5.28
N MET A 220 10.74 -13.81 5.00
CA MET A 220 11.64 -13.27 6.02
C MET A 220 10.95 -12.21 6.89
N VAL A 221 10.11 -11.33 6.30
CA VAL A 221 9.30 -10.36 7.06
C VAL A 221 8.42 -11.06 8.11
N LYS A 222 7.83 -12.21 7.79
CA LYS A 222 6.99 -12.96 8.75
C LYS A 222 7.79 -13.48 9.94
N GLU A 223 9.07 -13.81 9.73
CA GLU A 223 9.97 -14.33 10.75
C GLU A 223 10.66 -13.24 11.58
N VAL A 224 10.55 -11.97 11.22
CA VAL A 224 11.00 -10.85 12.07
C VAL A 224 10.35 -10.96 13.45
N LEU A 225 11.17 -10.96 14.48
CA LEU A 225 10.72 -11.13 15.86
C LEU A 225 10.02 -9.89 16.39
N MET A 226 9.07 -10.10 17.27
CA MET A 226 8.42 -9.05 18.04
C MET A 226 8.35 -9.51 19.49
N ALA A 227 8.95 -8.76 20.39
CA ALA A 227 8.86 -9.02 21.83
C ALA A 227 7.44 -8.73 22.35
N GLU A 228 7.00 -9.43 23.39
CA GLU A 228 5.64 -9.31 23.92
C GLU A 228 5.33 -7.89 24.39
N ASP A 229 6.27 -7.22 25.02
CA ASP A 229 6.14 -5.82 25.46
C ASP A 229 5.97 -4.85 24.28
N VAL A 230 6.67 -5.08 23.16
CA VAL A 230 6.49 -4.29 21.91
C VAL A 230 5.12 -4.59 21.29
N LEU A 231 4.66 -5.84 21.32
CA LEU A 231 3.32 -6.22 20.87
C LEU A 231 2.24 -5.49 21.70
N MET A 232 2.40 -5.45 23.03
CA MET A 232 1.45 -4.74 23.89
C MET A 232 1.42 -3.24 23.60
N VAL A 233 2.56 -2.61 23.27
CA VAL A 233 2.57 -1.21 22.82
C VAL A 233 1.76 -1.03 21.51
N ALA A 234 1.85 -1.98 20.57
CA ALA A 234 1.03 -1.92 19.35
C ALA A 234 -0.47 -2.04 19.68
N VAL A 235 -0.84 -2.91 20.63
CA VAL A 235 -2.23 -3.05 21.12
C VAL A 235 -2.70 -1.76 21.76
N ASP A 236 -1.89 -1.16 22.64
CA ASP A 236 -2.20 0.10 23.31
C ASP A 236 -2.40 1.26 22.33
N ILE A 237 -1.57 1.34 21.28
CA ILE A 237 -1.76 2.31 20.20
C ILE A 237 -3.14 2.16 19.58
N ILE A 238 -3.57 0.94 19.26
CA ILE A 238 -4.88 0.69 18.64
C ILE A 238 -6.02 1.00 19.63
N GLN A 239 -5.93 0.53 20.87
CA GLN A 239 -6.95 0.79 21.90
C GLN A 239 -7.14 2.29 22.16
N ASN A 240 -6.04 3.06 22.22
CA ASN A 240 -6.10 4.50 22.40
C ASN A 240 -6.64 5.27 21.19
N THR A 241 -6.93 4.61 20.05
CA THR A 241 -7.70 5.22 18.97
C THR A 241 -9.21 5.22 19.22
N HIS A 242 -9.71 4.42 20.17
CA HIS A 242 -11.13 4.31 20.47
C HIS A 242 -11.54 5.31 21.58
N PRO A 243 -12.63 6.06 21.39
CA PRO A 243 -13.10 7.04 22.38
C PRO A 243 -13.29 6.46 23.79
N GLU A 244 -13.80 5.21 23.87
CA GLU A 244 -14.13 4.54 25.13
C GLU A 244 -12.90 4.10 25.93
N HIS A 245 -11.74 3.99 25.27
CA HIS A 245 -10.52 3.44 25.86
C HIS A 245 -9.39 4.45 25.94
N SER A 246 -9.51 5.58 25.25
CA SER A 246 -8.46 6.59 25.18
C SER A 246 -8.40 7.45 26.43
N GLU A 247 -7.18 7.72 26.90
CA GLU A 247 -6.90 8.71 27.96
C GLU A 247 -6.83 10.16 27.41
N HIS A 248 -6.89 10.33 26.08
CA HIS A 248 -6.78 11.62 25.41
C HIS A 248 -8.16 12.23 25.15
N GLU A 249 -8.49 13.34 25.82
CA GLU A 249 -9.74 14.06 25.65
C GLU A 249 -10.06 14.37 24.17
N PRO A 250 -9.10 14.81 23.30
CA PRO A 250 -9.40 15.03 21.88
C PRO A 250 -9.80 13.76 21.12
N ILE A 251 -9.32 12.57 21.52
CA ILE A 251 -9.78 11.31 20.92
C ILE A 251 -11.22 11.03 21.32
N GLN A 252 -11.57 11.21 22.61
CA GLN A 252 -12.93 11.02 23.13
C GLN A 252 -13.91 11.98 22.45
N GLN A 253 -13.47 13.21 22.16
CA GLN A 253 -14.32 14.26 21.57
C GLN A 253 -14.48 14.12 20.04
N PHE A 254 -13.40 13.82 19.30
CA PHE A 254 -13.37 13.98 17.85
C PHE A 254 -13.40 12.68 17.05
N VAL A 255 -13.11 11.52 17.67
CA VAL A 255 -13.16 10.23 16.99
C VAL A 255 -14.54 9.61 17.18
N GLN A 256 -15.17 9.20 16.08
CA GLN A 256 -16.41 8.43 16.11
C GLN A 256 -16.13 6.93 16.23
N TYR A 257 -15.17 6.43 15.45
CA TYR A 257 -14.72 5.03 15.51
C TYR A 257 -13.20 4.95 15.37
N GLY A 258 -12.57 4.17 16.24
CA GLY A 258 -11.15 3.87 16.21
C GLY A 258 -10.81 2.71 15.26
N SER A 259 -9.53 2.38 15.19
CA SER A 259 -8.99 1.35 14.32
C SER A 259 -9.24 -0.05 14.87
N GLY A 260 -9.78 -0.96 14.05
CA GLY A 260 -10.04 -2.35 14.43
C GLY A 260 -8.80 -3.28 14.35
N PRO A 261 -9.02 -4.60 14.53
CA PRO A 261 -7.94 -5.62 14.52
C PRO A 261 -7.11 -5.65 13.24
N ARG A 262 -7.69 -5.30 12.07
CA ARG A 262 -6.93 -5.19 10.82
C ARG A 262 -5.89 -4.07 10.87
N GLY A 263 -6.17 -2.97 11.56
CA GLY A 263 -5.19 -1.92 11.79
C GLY A 263 -4.01 -2.40 12.61
N LEU A 264 -4.24 -3.17 13.69
CA LEU A 264 -3.17 -3.81 14.46
C LEU A 264 -2.32 -4.73 13.59
N GLN A 265 -2.96 -5.61 12.82
CA GLN A 265 -2.26 -6.52 11.91
C GLN A 265 -1.43 -5.77 10.86
N SER A 266 -1.98 -4.68 10.29
CA SER A 266 -1.29 -3.85 9.32
C SER A 266 -0.08 -3.14 9.95
N LEU A 267 -0.24 -2.61 11.15
CA LEU A 267 0.83 -1.94 11.91
C LEU A 267 1.99 -2.89 12.18
N ILE A 268 1.70 -4.09 12.66
CA ILE A 268 2.71 -5.13 12.94
C ILE A 268 3.42 -5.57 11.66
N ARG A 269 2.68 -5.85 10.58
CA ARG A 269 3.24 -6.32 9.32
C ARG A 269 4.17 -5.28 8.69
N LEU A 270 3.78 -4.01 8.68
CA LEU A 270 4.60 -2.93 8.13
C LEU A 270 5.80 -2.62 9.05
N ALA A 271 5.65 -2.69 10.37
CA ALA A 271 6.76 -2.53 11.31
C ALA A 271 7.82 -3.65 11.11
N LYS A 272 7.39 -4.89 10.88
CA LYS A 272 8.29 -6.00 10.54
C LYS A 272 9.01 -5.78 9.20
N ALA A 273 8.29 -5.32 8.18
CA ALA A 273 8.87 -5.00 6.88
C ALA A 273 9.94 -3.90 6.98
N ARG A 274 9.66 -2.86 7.77
CA ARG A 274 10.64 -1.80 8.07
C ARG A 274 11.86 -2.35 8.80
N ALA A 275 11.67 -3.16 9.84
CA ALA A 275 12.77 -3.74 10.58
C ALA A 275 13.71 -4.56 9.68
N LEU A 276 13.16 -5.36 8.75
CA LEU A 276 13.96 -6.11 7.76
C LEU A 276 14.73 -5.15 6.84
N MET A 277 14.10 -4.11 6.30
CA MET A 277 14.78 -3.14 5.44
C MET A 277 15.89 -2.38 6.16
N GLU A 278 15.74 -2.13 7.47
CA GLU A 278 16.75 -1.50 8.32
C GLU A 278 17.83 -2.49 8.85
N GLY A 279 17.85 -3.72 8.34
CA GLY A 279 18.83 -4.75 8.74
C GLY A 279 18.62 -5.32 10.14
N ARG A 280 17.43 -5.15 10.71
CA ARG A 280 17.11 -5.66 12.04
C ARG A 280 16.16 -6.86 11.94
N TYR A 281 16.40 -7.86 12.76
CA TYR A 281 15.57 -9.07 12.87
C TYR A 281 14.54 -9.00 14.01
N HIS A 282 14.32 -7.82 14.58
CA HIS A 282 13.31 -7.56 15.60
C HIS A 282 12.67 -6.17 15.40
N VAL A 283 11.40 -6.08 15.74
CA VAL A 283 10.64 -4.83 15.70
C VAL A 283 10.96 -3.99 16.94
N SER A 284 11.11 -2.69 16.76
CA SER A 284 11.23 -1.69 17.82
C SER A 284 9.95 -0.86 17.96
N ILE A 285 9.78 -0.20 19.13
CA ILE A 285 8.71 0.79 19.33
C ILE A 285 8.80 1.92 18.29
N GLY A 286 10.02 2.29 17.88
CA GLY A 286 10.24 3.27 16.82
C GLY A 286 9.63 2.87 15.47
N ASP A 287 9.62 1.57 15.14
CA ASP A 287 8.98 1.08 13.91
C ASP A 287 7.47 1.22 13.98
N LEU A 288 6.87 0.91 15.12
CA LEU A 288 5.43 1.09 15.34
C LEU A 288 5.03 2.56 15.19
N LYS A 289 5.77 3.46 15.84
CA LYS A 289 5.50 4.91 15.75
C LYS A 289 5.65 5.43 14.32
N TYR A 290 6.66 4.98 13.59
CA TYR A 290 6.89 5.40 12.20
C TYR A 290 5.76 4.95 11.27
N MET A 291 5.21 3.73 11.49
CA MET A 291 4.16 3.15 10.67
C MET A 291 2.75 3.58 11.08
N ALA A 292 2.56 4.16 12.27
CA ALA A 292 1.23 4.44 12.80
C ALA A 292 0.40 5.37 11.90
N LYS A 293 0.94 6.51 11.47
CA LYS A 293 0.18 7.45 10.62
C LYS A 293 -0.30 6.83 9.31
N PRO A 294 0.56 6.26 8.44
CA PRO A 294 0.08 5.67 7.20
C PRO A 294 -0.88 4.50 7.42
N VAL A 295 -0.79 3.77 8.53
CA VAL A 295 -1.69 2.67 8.86
C VAL A 295 -3.04 3.15 9.38
N LEU A 296 -3.07 4.18 10.22
CA LEU A 296 -4.25 4.54 11.01
C LEU A 296 -5.09 5.66 10.38
N ARG A 297 -4.50 6.55 9.58
CA ARG A 297 -5.19 7.75 9.07
C ARG A 297 -6.47 7.49 8.27
N HIS A 298 -6.60 6.34 7.62
CA HIS A 298 -7.78 5.92 6.89
C HIS A 298 -8.67 4.96 7.67
N ARG A 299 -8.36 4.73 8.95
CA ARG A 299 -9.07 3.85 9.87
C ARG A 299 -9.68 4.58 11.06
N LEU A 300 -9.28 5.83 11.28
CA LEU A 300 -9.91 6.72 12.24
C LEU A 300 -11.04 7.45 11.54
N LEU A 301 -12.28 7.16 11.94
CA LEU A 301 -13.44 7.90 11.48
C LEU A 301 -13.69 9.07 12.44
N LEU A 302 -13.59 10.27 11.91
CA LEU A 302 -13.82 11.49 12.67
C LEU A 302 -15.33 11.84 12.69
N ASN A 303 -15.76 12.55 13.71
CA ASN A 303 -17.14 13.03 13.79
C ASN A 303 -17.30 14.40 13.11
N TYR A 304 -18.54 14.87 12.96
CA TYR A 304 -18.84 16.14 12.31
C TYR A 304 -18.22 17.37 13.01
N GLU A 305 -18.01 17.31 14.32
CA GLU A 305 -17.37 18.40 15.08
C GLU A 305 -15.91 18.55 14.64
N ALA A 306 -15.20 17.42 14.50
CA ALA A 306 -13.82 17.40 14.02
C ALA A 306 -13.72 17.94 12.58
N GLU A 307 -14.62 17.51 11.69
CA GLU A 307 -14.67 17.98 10.30
C GLU A 307 -14.95 19.49 10.23
N ALA A 308 -15.88 19.99 11.03
CA ALA A 308 -16.27 21.40 11.06
C ALA A 308 -15.12 22.33 11.47
N ILE A 309 -14.19 21.85 12.31
CA ILE A 309 -13.00 22.63 12.76
C ILE A 309 -11.75 22.31 11.94
N GLY A 310 -11.86 21.44 10.90
CA GLY A 310 -10.73 21.04 10.07
C GLY A 310 -9.67 20.19 10.80
N LYS A 311 -10.10 19.38 11.79
CA LYS A 311 -9.21 18.50 12.52
C LYS A 311 -8.77 17.32 11.65
N GLU A 312 -7.46 17.02 11.63
CA GLU A 312 -6.93 15.93 10.83
C GLU A 312 -6.66 14.68 11.68
N ALA A 313 -6.88 13.50 11.08
CA ALA A 313 -6.60 12.22 11.74
C ALA A 313 -5.13 12.10 12.18
N ASP A 314 -4.17 12.63 11.40
CA ASP A 314 -2.74 12.59 11.70
C ASP A 314 -2.39 13.32 13.01
N GLU A 315 -3.09 14.42 13.36
CA GLU A 315 -2.90 15.14 14.62
C GLU A 315 -3.36 14.30 15.82
N LEU A 316 -4.48 13.59 15.67
CA LEU A 316 -5.01 12.72 16.70
C LEU A 316 -4.12 11.50 16.92
N ILE A 317 -3.56 10.95 15.82
CA ILE A 317 -2.57 9.87 15.91
C ILE A 317 -1.32 10.32 16.66
N ASP A 318 -0.82 11.56 16.44
CA ASP A 318 0.32 12.10 17.19
C ASP A 318 0.07 12.13 18.69
N LEU A 319 -1.15 12.45 19.12
CA LEU A 319 -1.53 12.40 20.55
C LEU A 319 -1.45 10.98 21.09
N VAL A 320 -2.02 10.00 20.39
CA VAL A 320 -1.92 8.58 20.76
C VAL A 320 -0.46 8.14 20.91
N LEU A 321 0.39 8.54 19.94
CA LEU A 321 1.80 8.15 19.93
C LEU A 321 2.65 8.84 21.01
N SER A 322 2.20 9.98 21.54
CA SER A 322 2.94 10.74 22.56
C SER A 322 3.14 9.94 23.86
N ASN A 323 2.20 9.05 24.19
CA ASN A 323 2.23 8.20 25.38
C ASN A 323 2.68 6.75 25.08
N ALA A 324 2.72 6.34 23.80
CA ALA A 324 3.06 4.98 23.42
C ALA A 324 4.47 4.58 23.92
N GLY A 325 4.56 3.49 24.67
CA GLY A 325 5.80 2.90 25.17
C GLY A 325 6.40 3.58 26.41
N LYS A 326 5.75 4.58 27.04
CA LYS A 326 6.28 5.21 28.26
C LYS A 326 6.41 4.26 29.46
N GLY A 327 5.73 3.12 29.46
CA GLY A 327 5.78 2.11 30.53
C GLY A 327 6.77 0.97 30.30
N VAL A 328 7.30 0.82 29.08
CA VAL A 328 8.16 -0.30 28.66
C VAL A 328 9.66 -0.02 28.89
N LEU A 329 10.03 1.24 29.09
CA LEU A 329 11.41 1.69 29.29
C LEU A 329 11.83 1.77 30.77
N LYS A 330 11.20 0.96 31.66
CA LYS A 330 11.61 0.86 33.07
C LYS A 330 12.38 -0.40 33.35
#